data_c07086f626de63151658f753a7222eb9
#
_entry.id   c07086f626de63151658f753a7222eb9
#
_cell.length_a   1.000
_cell.length_b   1.000
_cell.length_c   1.000
_cell.angle_alpha   90.00
_cell.angle_beta   90.00
_cell.angle_gamma   90.00
#
_symmetry.space_group_name_H-M   'P 1'
#
loop_
_entity.id
_entity.type
_entity.pdbx_description
1 polymer ?
#
loop_
_entity_poly.entity_id
_entity_poly.type
_entity_poly.pdbx_seq_one_letter_code
_entity_poly.pdbx_strand_id
1 'polypeptide(L)'
;MKAIVCTGYGPPEVLQLREVGKPVPGDSEVLVKIRATAVTASDIFIRGGGSQLPWRYRIPMRVMIGLAKPRRAIIGLVLAGEIESAGKNAKRFKIGDQVYGVTGFGLGAYAEYTCMKETDSRHGCLAHKPVGISFEAATVAAYGGLLALQYLEKGNLRRGQRVLIYGASGTCGTTAVQIAKHWGAHVTGVCSTANVDLVTSLGADSVIDYTKQNSAGPGVRFDFILDAVGRMKTSKFKEACRTALSPAGRYVCIDDGALKLDSGRLAVIKDLVEAGHVKPVIDRCYPLEKIVEAHSYVGEGHKKGGVAITI
;
A
#
# COMPACT_ATOMS: atom_id res chain seq x y z
N MET A 1 3.40 6.42 25.71
CA MET A 1 2.89 6.79 24.40
C MET A 1 1.63 6.02 24.07
N LYS A 2 0.71 6.64 23.33
CA LYS A 2 -0.47 5.92 22.79
C LYS A 2 -0.08 4.96 21.67
N ALA A 3 -0.67 3.77 21.65
CA ALA A 3 -0.50 2.79 20.59
C ALA A 3 -1.72 1.87 20.50
N ILE A 4 -1.96 1.32 19.31
CA ILE A 4 -2.95 0.28 19.08
C ILE A 4 -2.29 -1.09 19.25
N VAL A 5 -2.72 -1.79 20.27
CA VAL A 5 -2.27 -3.15 20.60
C VAL A 5 -3.23 -4.18 20.00
N CYS A 6 -2.72 -5.04 19.14
CA CYS A 6 -3.44 -6.20 18.62
C CYS A 6 -3.39 -7.34 19.65
N THR A 7 -4.49 -7.59 20.33
CA THR A 7 -4.56 -8.53 21.45
C THR A 7 -4.67 -9.99 21.02
N GLY A 8 -5.04 -10.23 19.77
CA GLY A 8 -5.20 -11.56 19.17
C GLY A 8 -5.46 -11.47 17.68
N TYR A 9 -5.65 -12.62 17.03
CA TYR A 9 -6.18 -12.64 15.67
C TYR A 9 -7.71 -12.62 15.69
N GLY A 10 -8.34 -11.82 14.84
CA GLY A 10 -9.78 -11.75 14.82
C GLY A 10 -10.38 -10.54 14.10
N PRO A 11 -11.60 -10.18 14.47
CA PRO A 11 -12.29 -9.01 13.93
C PRO A 11 -11.63 -7.70 14.41
N PRO A 12 -12.05 -6.52 13.91
CA PRO A 12 -11.40 -5.24 14.22
C PRO A 12 -11.26 -4.91 15.71
N GLU A 13 -12.14 -5.41 16.57
CA GLU A 13 -12.22 -5.18 18.01
C GLU A 13 -11.01 -5.75 18.78
N VAL A 14 -10.20 -6.61 18.17
CA VAL A 14 -8.92 -7.06 18.76
C VAL A 14 -7.87 -5.95 18.81
N LEU A 15 -8.13 -4.81 18.14
CA LEU A 15 -7.29 -3.62 18.14
C LEU A 15 -7.73 -2.70 19.28
N GLN A 16 -6.87 -2.53 20.28
CA GLN A 16 -7.15 -1.76 21.47
C GLN A 16 -6.17 -0.61 21.64
N LEU A 17 -6.68 0.60 21.83
CA LEU A 17 -5.85 1.73 22.22
C LEU A 17 -5.32 1.51 23.63
N ARG A 18 -4.01 1.62 23.81
CA ARG A 18 -3.34 1.47 25.10
C ARG A 18 -2.20 2.47 25.24
N GLU A 19 -1.85 2.78 26.48
CA GLU A 19 -0.59 3.42 26.79
C GLU A 19 0.51 2.37 26.95
N VAL A 20 1.64 2.61 26.29
CA VAL A 20 2.82 1.74 26.30
C VAL A 20 4.09 2.57 26.47
N GLY A 21 5.19 1.92 26.84
CA GLY A 21 6.48 2.59 26.91
C GLY A 21 6.91 3.16 25.55
N LYS A 22 7.49 4.36 25.54
CA LYS A 22 8.10 4.94 24.34
C LYS A 22 9.36 4.15 24.01
N PRO A 23 9.55 3.69 22.75
CA PRO A 23 10.75 2.95 22.39
C PRO A 23 11.98 3.86 22.35
N VAL A 24 13.15 3.25 22.55
CA VAL A 24 14.46 3.91 22.45
C VAL A 24 15.16 3.33 21.22
N PRO A 25 15.68 4.16 20.31
CA PRO A 25 16.36 3.68 19.13
C PRO A 25 17.67 2.97 19.47
N GLY A 26 17.92 1.84 18.83
CA GLY A 26 19.22 1.19 18.85
C GLY A 26 20.28 1.99 18.09
N ASP A 27 21.53 1.57 18.19
CA ASP A 27 22.69 2.28 17.63
C ASP A 27 22.54 2.72 16.16
N SER A 28 21.90 1.90 15.32
CA SER A 28 21.71 2.14 13.87
C SER A 28 20.23 2.39 13.54
N GLU A 29 19.45 2.87 14.48
CA GLU A 29 18.04 3.14 14.31
C GLU A 29 17.74 4.63 14.51
N VAL A 30 16.65 5.07 13.94
CA VAL A 30 16.04 6.37 14.18
C VAL A 30 14.70 6.18 14.89
N LEU A 31 14.37 7.06 15.80
CA LEU A 31 13.05 7.17 16.40
C LEU A 31 12.20 8.11 15.56
N VAL A 32 11.15 7.58 14.98
CA VAL A 32 10.19 8.36 14.22
C VAL A 32 9.00 8.71 15.11
N LYS A 33 8.74 10.02 15.28
CA LYS A 33 7.46 10.52 15.79
C LYS A 33 6.46 10.47 14.66
N ILE A 34 5.54 9.52 14.72
CA ILE A 34 4.57 9.29 13.67
C ILE A 34 3.50 10.40 13.71
N ARG A 35 3.18 10.97 12.56
CA ARG A 35 2.13 11.97 12.36
C ARG A 35 0.93 11.37 11.65
N ALA A 36 1.18 10.37 10.80
CA ALA A 36 0.14 9.62 10.13
C ALA A 36 0.58 8.19 9.85
N THR A 37 -0.38 7.30 9.78
CA THR A 37 -0.26 5.94 9.28
C THR A 37 -1.39 5.65 8.29
N ALA A 38 -1.51 4.41 7.80
CA ALA A 38 -2.60 4.02 6.90
C ALA A 38 -3.08 2.61 7.22
N VAL A 39 -4.37 2.34 6.97
CA VAL A 39 -4.90 0.99 6.99
C VAL A 39 -4.86 0.40 5.59
N THR A 40 -4.09 -0.67 5.45
CA THR A 40 -3.91 -1.38 4.18
C THR A 40 -4.62 -2.74 4.19
N ALA A 41 -4.78 -3.35 3.02
CA ALA A 41 -5.29 -4.73 2.92
C ALA A 41 -4.36 -5.72 3.65
N SER A 42 -3.05 -5.45 3.69
CA SER A 42 -2.09 -6.28 4.42
C SER A 42 -2.28 -6.18 5.93
N ASP A 43 -2.66 -5.03 6.47
CA ASP A 43 -2.98 -4.88 7.89
C ASP A 43 -4.22 -5.70 8.28
N ILE A 44 -5.26 -5.68 7.42
CA ILE A 44 -6.45 -6.53 7.59
C ILE A 44 -6.05 -8.01 7.61
N PHE A 45 -5.19 -8.40 6.67
CA PHE A 45 -4.70 -9.77 6.56
C PHE A 45 -3.90 -10.20 7.79
N ILE A 46 -2.98 -9.36 8.28
CA ILE A 46 -2.16 -9.62 9.48
C ILE A 46 -3.05 -9.71 10.72
N ARG A 47 -3.96 -8.75 10.92
CA ARG A 47 -4.92 -8.77 12.03
C ARG A 47 -5.78 -10.04 12.03
N GLY A 48 -6.24 -10.46 10.85
CA GLY A 48 -7.03 -11.68 10.69
C GLY A 48 -6.23 -12.99 10.84
N GLY A 49 -4.90 -12.91 11.02
CA GLY A 49 -4.03 -14.10 11.12
C GLY A 49 -4.10 -14.99 9.89
N GLY A 50 -4.32 -14.41 8.71
CA GLY A 50 -4.46 -15.12 7.45
C GLY A 50 -5.68 -16.04 7.38
N SER A 51 -6.77 -15.70 8.09
CA SER A 51 -7.99 -16.50 8.13
C SER A 51 -8.58 -16.83 6.75
N GLN A 52 -8.30 -15.98 5.76
CA GLN A 52 -8.72 -16.16 4.36
C GLN A 52 -7.87 -17.19 3.60
N LEU A 53 -6.72 -17.60 4.14
CA LEU A 53 -5.86 -18.59 3.52
C LEU A 53 -6.32 -20.02 3.82
N PRO A 54 -6.16 -20.96 2.87
CA PRO A 54 -6.21 -22.39 3.16
C PRO A 54 -5.28 -22.73 4.31
N TRP A 55 -5.67 -23.70 5.14
CA TRP A 55 -4.95 -24.09 6.37
C TRP A 55 -3.47 -24.41 6.13
N ARG A 56 -3.12 -25.02 4.98
CA ARG A 56 -1.74 -25.36 4.58
C ARG A 56 -0.81 -24.15 4.44
N TYR A 57 -1.35 -22.96 4.12
CA TYR A 57 -0.60 -21.70 4.04
C TYR A 57 -0.71 -20.87 5.32
N ARG A 58 -1.84 -21.00 6.02
CA ARG A 58 -2.12 -20.26 7.25
C ARG A 58 -1.21 -20.71 8.40
N ILE A 59 -0.94 -22.03 8.55
CA ILE A 59 -0.06 -22.53 9.61
C ILE A 59 1.37 -22.00 9.48
N PRO A 60 2.08 -22.18 8.36
CA PRO A 60 3.43 -21.62 8.17
C PRO A 60 3.48 -20.09 8.39
N MET A 61 2.48 -19.37 7.90
CA MET A 61 2.40 -17.93 8.11
C MET A 61 2.28 -17.59 9.61
N ARG A 62 1.42 -18.26 10.36
CA ARG A 62 1.29 -18.04 11.81
C ARG A 62 2.54 -18.41 12.59
N VAL A 63 3.28 -19.41 12.18
CA VAL A 63 4.60 -19.70 12.75
C VAL A 63 5.55 -18.51 12.57
N MET A 64 5.47 -17.82 11.43
CA MET A 64 6.31 -16.67 11.13
C MET A 64 5.86 -15.40 11.88
N ILE A 65 4.57 -15.06 11.86
CA ILE A 65 4.05 -13.81 12.42
C ILE A 65 3.54 -13.93 13.87
N GLY A 66 3.36 -15.15 14.39
CA GLY A 66 2.86 -15.48 15.73
C GLY A 66 1.74 -16.52 15.68
N LEU A 67 1.70 -17.46 16.62
CA LEU A 67 0.73 -18.56 16.61
C LEU A 67 -0.69 -18.10 17.01
N ALA A 68 -0.84 -17.56 18.21
CA ALA A 68 -2.12 -17.13 18.77
C ALA A 68 -2.42 -15.64 18.56
N LYS A 69 -1.38 -14.83 18.48
CA LYS A 69 -1.43 -13.38 18.25
C LYS A 69 -0.17 -12.94 17.50
N PRO A 70 -0.16 -11.75 16.87
CA PRO A 70 1.06 -11.22 16.27
C PRO A 70 2.20 -11.14 17.29
N ARG A 71 3.42 -11.56 16.91
CA ARG A 71 4.62 -11.44 17.76
C ARG A 71 4.91 -9.97 18.11
N ARG A 72 4.65 -9.08 17.16
CA ARG A 72 4.65 -7.64 17.35
C ARG A 72 3.22 -7.22 17.69
N ALA A 73 2.99 -6.87 18.95
CA ALA A 73 1.65 -6.51 19.42
C ALA A 73 1.11 -5.22 18.78
N ILE A 74 2.00 -4.28 18.44
CA ILE A 74 1.66 -3.07 17.68
C ILE A 74 1.87 -3.40 16.21
N ILE A 75 0.78 -3.44 15.44
CA ILE A 75 0.83 -3.65 14.00
C ILE A 75 0.89 -2.31 13.23
N GLY A 76 0.61 -2.29 11.94
CA GLY A 76 0.70 -1.12 11.08
C GLY A 76 1.95 -1.15 10.22
N LEU A 77 1.73 -1.05 8.90
CA LEU A 77 2.77 -1.26 7.89
C LEU A 77 3.34 0.03 7.32
N VAL A 78 2.65 1.14 7.44
CA VAL A 78 3.00 2.38 6.73
C VAL A 78 3.06 3.51 7.72
N LEU A 79 4.02 4.41 7.57
CA LEU A 79 4.12 5.60 8.39
C LEU A 79 4.59 6.82 7.60
N ALA A 80 4.24 7.98 8.13
CA ALA A 80 4.87 9.25 7.83
C ALA A 80 4.98 10.07 9.12
N GLY A 81 6.10 10.75 9.32
CA GLY A 81 6.37 11.46 10.55
C GLY A 81 7.68 12.23 10.52
N GLU A 82 8.23 12.50 11.69
CA GLU A 82 9.44 13.29 11.89
C GLU A 82 10.45 12.49 12.69
N ILE A 83 11.74 12.64 12.38
CA ILE A 83 12.82 12.05 13.16
C ILE A 83 12.93 12.82 14.49
N GLU A 84 12.71 12.15 15.61
CA GLU A 84 12.83 12.73 16.93
C GLU A 84 14.21 12.52 17.55
N SER A 85 14.79 11.34 17.34
CA SER A 85 16.14 11.03 17.79
C SER A 85 16.77 9.96 16.90
N ALA A 86 18.10 9.85 16.97
CA ALA A 86 18.89 8.91 16.19
C ALA A 86 19.91 8.21 17.07
N GLY A 87 20.17 6.94 16.82
CA GLY A 87 21.24 6.18 17.44
C GLY A 87 22.61 6.68 16.98
N LYS A 88 23.64 6.36 17.74
CA LYS A 88 25.01 6.90 17.52
C LYS A 88 25.63 6.59 16.15
N ASN A 89 25.17 5.51 15.50
CA ASN A 89 25.64 5.08 14.19
C ASN A 89 24.66 5.46 13.05
N ALA A 90 23.49 6.00 13.37
CA ALA A 90 22.52 6.49 12.38
C ALA A 90 23.00 7.86 11.86
N LYS A 91 23.16 7.98 10.53
CA LYS A 91 23.75 9.18 9.89
C LYS A 91 22.96 9.68 8.68
N ARG A 92 22.00 8.89 8.19
CA ARG A 92 21.25 9.20 6.98
C ARG A 92 20.20 10.28 7.21
N PHE A 93 19.59 10.30 8.39
CA PHE A 93 18.53 11.23 8.76
C PHE A 93 18.95 12.08 9.94
N LYS A 94 18.48 13.32 9.97
CA LYS A 94 18.70 14.28 11.06
C LYS A 94 17.42 14.46 11.87
N ILE A 95 17.56 14.90 13.11
CA ILE A 95 16.43 15.29 13.97
C ILE A 95 15.66 16.40 13.26
N GLY A 96 14.34 16.26 13.17
CA GLY A 96 13.43 17.16 12.46
C GLY A 96 13.16 16.79 10.99
N ASP A 97 13.91 15.86 10.41
CA ASP A 97 13.64 15.41 9.04
C ASP A 97 12.23 14.79 8.94
N GLN A 98 11.47 15.24 7.96
CA GLN A 98 10.18 14.63 7.63
C GLN A 98 10.42 13.39 6.76
N VAL A 99 9.88 12.27 7.21
CA VAL A 99 10.12 10.97 6.59
C VAL A 99 8.82 10.22 6.32
N TYR A 100 8.87 9.29 5.39
CA TYR A 100 7.79 8.35 5.12
C TYR A 100 8.35 6.99 4.73
N GLY A 101 7.57 5.94 4.93
CA GLY A 101 8.07 4.61 4.63
C GLY A 101 7.13 3.48 4.98
N VAL A 102 7.67 2.27 4.83
CA VAL A 102 6.96 1.02 5.10
C VAL A 102 7.76 0.20 6.10
N THR A 103 7.13 -0.27 7.16
CA THR A 103 7.78 -0.98 8.27
C THR A 103 7.99 -2.47 8.02
N GLY A 104 7.40 -3.03 6.96
CA GLY A 104 7.53 -4.45 6.62
C GLY A 104 7.22 -5.39 7.81
N PHE A 105 8.06 -6.39 8.03
CA PHE A 105 7.92 -7.29 9.19
C PHE A 105 8.29 -6.62 10.53
N GLY A 106 8.81 -5.39 10.52
CA GLY A 106 9.01 -4.58 11.74
C GLY A 106 7.69 -4.21 12.37
N LEU A 107 6.65 -3.93 11.57
CA LEU A 107 5.36 -3.43 12.03
C LEU A 107 5.51 -2.16 12.90
N GLY A 108 4.54 -1.86 13.73
CA GLY A 108 4.69 -0.81 14.77
C GLY A 108 4.24 0.59 14.35
N ALA A 109 3.59 0.74 13.17
CA ALA A 109 3.15 2.06 12.71
C ALA A 109 1.84 2.56 13.36
N TYR A 110 1.12 1.72 14.10
CA TYR A 110 -0.08 2.13 14.82
C TYR A 110 0.25 2.63 16.23
N ALA A 111 1.14 3.60 16.32
CA ALA A 111 1.59 4.21 17.56
C ALA A 111 2.12 5.63 17.33
N GLU A 112 2.25 6.42 18.38
CA GLU A 112 2.87 7.75 18.31
C GLU A 112 4.35 7.70 17.91
N TYR A 113 5.05 6.60 18.23
CA TYR A 113 6.47 6.45 17.96
C TYR A 113 6.84 5.04 17.55
N THR A 114 7.81 4.93 16.64
CA THR A 114 8.43 3.64 16.28
C THR A 114 9.91 3.81 15.96
N CYS A 115 10.72 2.78 16.24
CA CYS A 115 12.12 2.74 15.82
C CYS A 115 12.24 2.05 14.47
N MET A 116 13.02 2.64 13.56
CA MET A 116 13.33 2.08 12.26
C MET A 116 14.82 2.15 11.97
N LYS A 117 15.34 1.13 11.27
CA LYS A 117 16.68 1.19 10.71
C LYS A 117 16.74 2.18 9.55
N GLU A 118 17.86 2.87 9.40
CA GLU A 118 18.11 3.73 8.24
C GLU A 118 18.32 2.95 6.95
N THR A 119 18.76 1.70 7.05
CA THR A 119 19.04 0.81 5.92
C THR A 119 17.84 -0.06 5.59
N ASP A 120 17.61 -0.25 4.30
CA ASP A 120 16.55 -1.09 3.81
C ASP A 120 16.72 -2.54 4.25
N SER A 121 15.63 -3.14 4.67
CA SER A 121 15.58 -4.54 5.07
C SER A 121 14.15 -5.08 5.00
N ARG A 122 13.98 -6.36 5.24
CA ARG A 122 12.64 -6.94 5.42
C ARG A 122 11.83 -6.31 6.57
N HIS A 123 12.48 -5.53 7.43
CA HIS A 123 11.84 -4.85 8.57
C HIS A 123 11.54 -3.37 8.29
N GLY A 124 11.73 -2.92 7.05
CA GLY A 124 11.29 -1.61 6.60
C GLY A 124 12.26 -0.91 5.66
N CYS A 125 11.74 0.13 5.05
CA CYS A 125 12.48 1.15 4.31
C CYS A 125 11.92 2.53 4.63
N LEU A 126 12.79 3.55 4.64
CA LEU A 126 12.46 4.91 5.01
C LEU A 126 13.11 5.88 4.02
N ALA A 127 12.40 6.96 3.67
CA ALA A 127 12.90 8.04 2.82
C ALA A 127 12.38 9.39 3.31
N HIS A 128 12.98 10.49 2.82
CA HIS A 128 12.45 11.83 3.05
C HIS A 128 11.07 11.98 2.40
N LYS A 129 10.12 12.51 3.16
CA LYS A 129 8.75 12.75 2.71
C LYS A 129 8.73 13.75 1.54
N PRO A 130 7.88 13.55 0.52
CA PRO A 130 7.68 14.55 -0.51
C PRO A 130 7.26 15.91 0.08
N VAL A 131 7.85 16.99 -0.44
CA VAL A 131 7.48 18.35 -0.06
C VAL A 131 6.09 18.66 -0.63
N GLY A 132 5.34 19.52 0.04
CA GLY A 132 4.04 20.02 -0.46
C GLY A 132 2.84 19.08 -0.27
N ILE A 133 3.03 17.89 0.33
CA ILE A 133 1.92 17.00 0.69
C ILE A 133 1.84 16.76 2.20
N SER A 134 0.64 16.43 2.69
CA SER A 134 0.42 16.08 4.10
C SER A 134 1.06 14.75 4.47
N PHE A 135 1.18 14.45 5.78
CA PHE A 135 1.67 13.16 6.26
C PHE A 135 0.72 12.01 5.87
N GLU A 136 -0.59 12.26 5.90
CA GLU A 136 -1.61 11.31 5.46
C GLU A 136 -1.44 10.95 3.98
N ALA A 137 -1.24 11.94 3.13
CA ALA A 137 -1.00 11.73 1.70
C ALA A 137 0.32 10.97 1.48
N ALA A 138 1.35 11.25 2.27
CA ALA A 138 2.62 10.55 2.19
C ALA A 138 2.50 9.06 2.54
N THR A 139 1.64 8.67 3.51
CA THR A 139 1.41 7.25 3.80
C THR A 139 0.80 6.52 2.62
N VAL A 140 -0.16 7.14 1.94
CA VAL A 140 -0.81 6.56 0.75
C VAL A 140 0.19 6.47 -0.41
N ALA A 141 1.02 7.51 -0.60
CA ALA A 141 2.08 7.52 -1.60
C ALA A 141 3.12 6.42 -1.36
N ALA A 142 3.55 6.21 -0.10
CA ALA A 142 4.55 5.19 0.23
C ALA A 142 4.09 3.80 -0.19
N TYR A 143 2.94 3.35 0.29
CA TYR A 143 2.48 1.98 0.06
C TYR A 143 1.96 1.76 -1.37
N GLY A 144 1.09 2.66 -1.85
CA GLY A 144 0.55 2.59 -3.20
C GLY A 144 1.64 2.73 -4.26
N GLY A 145 2.60 3.63 -4.03
CA GLY A 145 3.72 3.87 -4.92
C GLY A 145 4.68 2.69 -5.02
N LEU A 146 5.11 2.12 -3.90
CA LEU A 146 5.99 0.94 -3.91
C LEU A 146 5.34 -0.24 -4.66
N LEU A 147 4.05 -0.50 -4.41
CA LEU A 147 3.31 -1.54 -5.14
C LEU A 147 3.25 -1.22 -6.63
N ALA A 148 2.82 -0.01 -7.00
CA ALA A 148 2.65 0.38 -8.39
C ALA A 148 3.97 0.29 -9.17
N LEU A 149 5.05 0.89 -8.66
CA LEU A 149 6.37 0.84 -9.30
C LEU A 149 6.84 -0.60 -9.47
N GLN A 150 6.81 -1.40 -8.39
CA GLN A 150 7.29 -2.78 -8.45
C GLN A 150 6.60 -3.60 -9.54
N TYR A 151 5.28 -3.49 -9.63
CA TYR A 151 4.53 -4.35 -10.55
C TYR A 151 4.47 -3.81 -11.98
N LEU A 152 4.55 -2.50 -12.19
CA LEU A 152 4.74 -1.90 -13.52
C LEU A 152 6.13 -2.25 -14.08
N GLU A 153 7.18 -2.16 -13.27
CA GLU A 153 8.55 -2.59 -13.64
C GLU A 153 8.60 -4.09 -13.94
N LYS A 154 7.96 -4.93 -13.10
CA LYS A 154 7.87 -6.38 -13.33
C LYS A 154 7.17 -6.71 -14.63
N GLY A 155 6.17 -5.92 -15.01
CA GLY A 155 5.51 -5.99 -16.31
C GLY A 155 6.38 -5.50 -17.47
N ASN A 156 7.51 -4.83 -17.17
CA ASN A 156 8.36 -4.18 -18.17
C ASN A 156 7.56 -3.24 -19.08
N LEU A 157 6.68 -2.43 -18.45
CA LEU A 157 5.83 -1.48 -19.16
C LEU A 157 6.68 -0.46 -19.93
N ARG A 158 6.34 -0.23 -21.19
CA ARG A 158 7.06 0.68 -22.08
C ARG A 158 6.10 1.71 -22.67
N ARG A 159 6.67 2.83 -23.08
CA ARG A 159 5.95 3.89 -23.81
C ARG A 159 5.19 3.32 -25.02
N GLY A 160 3.95 3.77 -25.22
CA GLY A 160 3.08 3.38 -26.32
C GLY A 160 2.36 2.05 -26.12
N GLN A 161 2.70 1.24 -25.10
CA GLN A 161 1.99 0.00 -24.83
C GLN A 161 0.57 0.24 -24.30
N ARG A 162 -0.32 -0.67 -24.61
CA ARG A 162 -1.69 -0.70 -24.08
C ARG A 162 -1.70 -1.50 -22.77
N VAL A 163 -2.00 -0.82 -21.68
CA VAL A 163 -2.07 -1.45 -20.35
C VAL A 163 -3.50 -1.44 -19.82
N LEU A 164 -3.91 -2.58 -19.25
CA LEU A 164 -5.14 -2.67 -18.47
C LEU A 164 -4.76 -2.77 -16.99
N ILE A 165 -5.35 -1.92 -16.15
CA ILE A 165 -5.17 -1.92 -14.69
C ILE A 165 -6.49 -2.35 -14.05
N TYR A 166 -6.57 -3.60 -13.60
CA TYR A 166 -7.72 -4.13 -12.89
C TYR A 166 -7.67 -3.73 -11.42
N GLY A 167 -8.73 -3.08 -10.92
CA GLY A 167 -8.76 -2.46 -9.60
C GLY A 167 -8.13 -1.05 -9.59
N ALA A 168 -8.32 -0.30 -10.67
CA ALA A 168 -7.75 1.02 -10.91
C ALA A 168 -8.10 2.06 -9.84
N SER A 169 -9.19 1.88 -9.09
CA SER A 169 -9.62 2.78 -8.02
C SER A 169 -9.03 2.49 -6.63
N GLY A 170 -8.28 1.39 -6.46
CA GLY A 170 -7.65 1.03 -5.18
C GLY A 170 -6.32 1.75 -4.94
N THR A 171 -5.68 1.55 -3.78
CA THR A 171 -4.42 2.24 -3.41
C THR A 171 -3.30 2.02 -4.43
N CYS A 172 -3.06 0.78 -4.85
CA CYS A 172 -2.09 0.47 -5.90
C CYS A 172 -2.56 0.98 -7.26
N GLY A 173 -3.85 0.75 -7.60
CA GLY A 173 -4.41 1.07 -8.90
C GLY A 173 -4.38 2.56 -9.23
N THR A 174 -4.78 3.42 -8.29
CA THR A 174 -4.77 4.87 -8.49
C THR A 174 -3.38 5.42 -8.77
N THR A 175 -2.37 4.87 -8.12
CA THR A 175 -0.97 5.25 -8.34
C THR A 175 -0.44 4.64 -9.65
N ALA A 176 -0.79 3.39 -9.95
CA ALA A 176 -0.36 2.70 -11.17
C ALA A 176 -0.90 3.37 -12.44
N VAL A 177 -2.15 3.86 -12.43
CA VAL A 177 -2.73 4.63 -13.54
C VAL A 177 -1.87 5.84 -13.84
N GLN A 178 -1.54 6.64 -12.83
CA GLN A 178 -0.79 7.88 -12.99
C GLN A 178 0.66 7.61 -13.45
N ILE A 179 1.34 6.64 -12.86
CA ILE A 179 2.71 6.28 -13.26
C ILE A 179 2.73 5.72 -14.69
N ALA A 180 1.80 4.85 -15.05
CA ALA A 180 1.72 4.30 -16.40
C ALA A 180 1.47 5.39 -17.44
N LYS A 181 0.62 6.38 -17.12
CA LYS A 181 0.41 7.57 -17.98
C LYS A 181 1.66 8.41 -18.10
N HIS A 182 2.35 8.69 -16.99
CA HIS A 182 3.62 9.41 -17.01
C HIS A 182 4.68 8.70 -17.88
N TRP A 183 4.72 7.37 -17.89
CA TRP A 183 5.59 6.59 -18.76
C TRP A 183 5.15 6.52 -20.21
N GLY A 184 4.01 7.16 -20.55
CA GLY A 184 3.50 7.28 -21.91
C GLY A 184 2.75 6.04 -22.42
N ALA A 185 2.20 5.23 -21.55
CA ALA A 185 1.33 4.12 -21.91
C ALA A 185 -0.11 4.58 -22.23
N HIS A 186 -0.84 3.76 -22.99
CA HIS A 186 -2.29 3.87 -23.17
C HIS A 186 -2.99 3.07 -22.08
N VAL A 187 -3.59 3.77 -21.11
CA VAL A 187 -4.11 3.16 -19.88
C VAL A 187 -5.61 2.95 -19.96
N THR A 188 -6.03 1.68 -19.80
CA THR A 188 -7.43 1.32 -19.54
C THR A 188 -7.58 0.93 -18.06
N GLY A 189 -8.33 1.72 -17.29
CA GLY A 189 -8.65 1.42 -15.91
C GLY A 189 -9.91 0.56 -15.79
N VAL A 190 -9.93 -0.40 -14.86
CA VAL A 190 -11.13 -1.20 -14.56
C VAL A 190 -11.56 -0.93 -13.14
N CYS A 191 -12.79 -0.45 -12.96
CA CYS A 191 -13.38 -0.12 -11.66
C CYS A 191 -14.90 -0.32 -11.67
N SER A 192 -15.57 -0.05 -10.55
CA SER A 192 -17.04 0.02 -10.50
C SER A 192 -17.55 1.38 -10.96
N THR A 193 -18.86 1.47 -11.29
CA THR A 193 -19.53 2.70 -11.73
C THR A 193 -19.18 3.92 -10.86
N ALA A 194 -19.21 3.77 -9.53
CA ALA A 194 -18.96 4.86 -8.60
C ALA A 194 -17.52 5.44 -8.63
N ASN A 195 -16.61 4.79 -9.37
CA ASN A 195 -15.20 5.15 -9.43
C ASN A 195 -14.73 5.55 -10.84
N VAL A 196 -15.63 5.58 -11.82
CA VAL A 196 -15.29 5.90 -13.22
C VAL A 196 -14.68 7.29 -13.32
N ASP A 197 -15.33 8.30 -12.75
CA ASP A 197 -14.86 9.70 -12.79
C ASP A 197 -13.49 9.86 -12.11
N LEU A 198 -13.29 9.20 -10.97
CA LEU A 198 -12.00 9.19 -10.30
C LEU A 198 -10.90 8.63 -11.22
N VAL A 199 -11.10 7.43 -11.78
CA VAL A 199 -10.07 6.77 -12.60
C VAL A 199 -9.79 7.56 -13.88
N THR A 200 -10.81 8.19 -14.47
CA THR A 200 -10.67 9.10 -15.62
C THR A 200 -9.85 10.34 -15.23
N SER A 201 -10.15 10.96 -14.09
CA SER A 201 -9.42 12.16 -13.61
C SER A 201 -7.95 11.90 -13.29
N LEU A 202 -7.57 10.64 -13.02
CA LEU A 202 -6.19 10.22 -12.82
C LEU A 202 -5.42 10.01 -14.14
N GLY A 203 -6.08 10.21 -15.28
CA GLY A 203 -5.46 10.17 -16.58
C GLY A 203 -5.63 8.83 -17.34
N ALA A 204 -6.54 7.96 -16.94
CA ALA A 204 -6.87 6.79 -17.76
C ALA A 204 -7.48 7.22 -19.10
N ASP A 205 -6.99 6.67 -20.22
CA ASP A 205 -7.51 6.96 -21.55
C ASP A 205 -8.88 6.33 -21.78
N SER A 206 -9.16 5.21 -21.10
CA SER A 206 -10.43 4.51 -21.11
C SER A 206 -10.72 3.91 -19.75
N VAL A 207 -11.98 3.80 -19.42
CA VAL A 207 -12.42 3.14 -18.17
C VAL A 207 -13.47 2.09 -18.50
N ILE A 208 -13.28 0.90 -17.97
CA ILE A 208 -14.23 -0.20 -18.06
C ILE A 208 -14.93 -0.35 -16.72
N ASP A 209 -16.24 -0.24 -16.74
CA ASP A 209 -17.10 -0.50 -15.59
C ASP A 209 -17.44 -2.00 -15.53
N TYR A 210 -16.75 -2.74 -14.65
CA TYR A 210 -16.95 -4.19 -14.51
C TYR A 210 -18.32 -4.56 -13.95
N THR A 211 -19.11 -3.60 -13.46
CA THR A 211 -20.48 -3.84 -12.98
C THR A 211 -21.50 -3.88 -14.16
N LYS A 212 -21.11 -3.29 -15.30
CA LYS A 212 -21.93 -3.21 -16.50
C LYS A 212 -21.43 -4.06 -17.66
N GLN A 213 -20.14 -4.41 -17.64
CA GLN A 213 -19.48 -5.12 -18.73
C GLN A 213 -18.77 -6.36 -18.19
N ASN A 214 -18.82 -7.46 -18.96
CA ASN A 214 -18.17 -8.73 -18.59
C ASN A 214 -16.85 -8.98 -19.33
N SER A 215 -16.41 -8.07 -20.20
CA SER A 215 -15.17 -8.17 -20.97
C SER A 215 -14.68 -6.81 -21.44
N ALA A 216 -13.45 -6.75 -21.92
CA ALA A 216 -12.87 -5.55 -22.53
C ALA A 216 -13.40 -5.24 -23.93
N GLY A 217 -14.28 -6.07 -24.45
CA GLY A 217 -14.83 -5.97 -25.81
C GLY A 217 -14.14 -6.88 -26.83
N PRO A 218 -14.82 -7.20 -27.94
CA PRO A 218 -14.29 -8.09 -28.98
C PRO A 218 -13.06 -7.44 -29.65
N GLY A 219 -12.02 -8.24 -29.88
CA GLY A 219 -10.81 -7.79 -30.57
C GLY A 219 -9.88 -6.87 -29.78
N VAL A 220 -10.26 -6.41 -28.58
CA VAL A 220 -9.40 -5.59 -27.73
C VAL A 220 -8.26 -6.44 -27.17
N ARG A 221 -7.03 -5.94 -27.29
CA ARG A 221 -5.82 -6.60 -26.76
C ARG A 221 -4.98 -5.63 -25.97
N PHE A 222 -4.31 -6.14 -24.91
CA PHE A 222 -3.40 -5.39 -24.05
C PHE A 222 -2.02 -6.03 -24.06
N ASP A 223 -0.99 -5.20 -24.09
CA ASP A 223 0.40 -5.64 -24.02
C ASP A 223 0.79 -5.97 -22.57
N PHE A 224 0.09 -5.35 -21.62
CA PHE A 224 0.29 -5.57 -20.22
C PHE A 224 -1.02 -5.50 -19.44
N ILE A 225 -1.23 -6.44 -18.52
CA ILE A 225 -2.35 -6.42 -17.57
C ILE A 225 -1.80 -6.44 -16.15
N LEU A 226 -2.12 -5.41 -15.39
CA LEU A 226 -1.86 -5.34 -13.95
C LEU A 226 -3.13 -5.70 -13.17
N ASP A 227 -3.10 -6.81 -12.45
CA ASP A 227 -4.11 -7.16 -11.48
C ASP A 227 -3.76 -6.57 -10.11
N ALA A 228 -4.28 -5.38 -9.82
CA ALA A 228 -4.08 -4.67 -8.57
C ALA A 228 -5.07 -5.08 -7.45
N VAL A 229 -5.86 -6.14 -7.66
CA VAL A 229 -6.83 -6.67 -6.67
C VAL A 229 -6.29 -7.90 -5.95
N GLY A 230 -5.51 -8.73 -6.63
CA GLY A 230 -4.95 -9.95 -6.08
C GLY A 230 -5.80 -11.21 -6.38
N ARG A 231 -5.16 -12.36 -6.25
CA ARG A 231 -5.72 -13.68 -6.66
C ARG A 231 -6.90 -14.15 -5.83
N MET A 232 -7.00 -13.67 -4.60
CA MET A 232 -8.05 -14.06 -3.65
C MET A 232 -9.45 -13.57 -4.07
N LYS A 233 -9.52 -12.49 -4.84
CA LYS A 233 -10.77 -11.94 -5.37
C LYS A 233 -10.89 -12.30 -6.85
N THR A 234 -11.84 -13.16 -7.18
CA THR A 234 -12.16 -13.56 -8.56
C THR A 234 -13.44 -12.87 -9.03
N SER A 235 -13.56 -12.66 -10.33
CA SER A 235 -14.78 -12.22 -10.99
C SER A 235 -14.77 -12.71 -12.44
N LYS A 236 -15.96 -12.81 -13.05
CA LYS A 236 -16.09 -13.16 -14.49
C LYS A 236 -15.29 -12.19 -15.36
N PHE A 237 -15.32 -10.90 -15.03
CA PHE A 237 -14.54 -9.88 -15.74
C PHE A 237 -13.03 -10.14 -15.64
N LYS A 238 -12.54 -10.50 -14.46
CA LYS A 238 -11.11 -10.78 -14.23
C LYS A 238 -10.61 -11.98 -15.05
N GLU A 239 -11.43 -13.01 -15.17
CA GLU A 239 -11.15 -14.16 -16.04
C GLU A 239 -11.13 -13.75 -17.51
N ALA A 240 -12.12 -12.96 -17.95
CA ALA A 240 -12.17 -12.41 -19.28
C ALA A 240 -11.01 -11.46 -19.61
N CYS A 241 -10.46 -10.73 -18.64
CA CYS A 241 -9.29 -9.88 -18.87
C CYS A 241 -8.07 -10.69 -19.36
N ARG A 242 -7.87 -11.91 -18.87
CA ARG A 242 -6.76 -12.75 -19.30
C ARG A 242 -6.81 -13.11 -20.76
N THR A 243 -8.01 -13.28 -21.33
CA THR A 243 -8.20 -13.57 -22.76
C THR A 243 -7.96 -12.34 -23.64
N ALA A 244 -7.95 -11.14 -23.06
CA ALA A 244 -7.65 -9.90 -23.75
C ALA A 244 -6.14 -9.59 -23.79
N LEU A 245 -5.28 -10.48 -23.31
CA LEU A 245 -3.83 -10.32 -23.41
C LEU A 245 -3.36 -10.57 -24.85
N SER A 246 -2.43 -9.73 -25.34
CA SER A 246 -1.72 -9.94 -26.61
C SER A 246 -0.88 -11.22 -26.54
N PRO A 247 -0.55 -11.88 -27.68
CA PRO A 247 0.28 -13.09 -27.66
C PRO A 247 1.63 -12.93 -26.95
N ALA A 248 2.27 -11.76 -27.06
CA ALA A 248 3.52 -11.41 -26.35
C ALA A 248 3.28 -10.61 -25.06
N GLY A 249 2.03 -10.44 -24.66
CA GLY A 249 1.62 -9.64 -23.52
C GLY A 249 1.97 -10.28 -22.18
N ARG A 250 2.01 -9.47 -21.12
CA ARG A 250 2.32 -9.90 -19.76
C ARG A 250 1.16 -9.65 -18.82
N TYR A 251 0.87 -10.65 -18.00
CA TYR A 251 -0.05 -10.52 -16.87
C TYR A 251 0.73 -10.55 -15.57
N VAL A 252 0.57 -9.52 -14.75
CA VAL A 252 1.21 -9.41 -13.44
C VAL A 252 0.15 -9.15 -12.38
N CYS A 253 0.21 -9.91 -11.29
CA CYS A 253 -0.68 -9.76 -10.15
C CYS A 253 0.10 -9.19 -8.95
N ILE A 254 -0.55 -8.39 -8.10
CA ILE A 254 0.07 -7.90 -6.86
C ILE A 254 0.48 -9.01 -5.88
N ASP A 255 0.00 -10.24 -6.10
CA ASP A 255 0.41 -11.43 -5.33
C ASP A 255 1.60 -12.16 -5.97
N ASP A 256 2.20 -11.64 -7.04
CA ASP A 256 3.34 -12.24 -7.73
C ASP A 256 4.68 -11.92 -7.05
N GLY A 257 4.78 -12.26 -5.80
CA GLY A 257 5.98 -12.09 -4.97
C GLY A 257 5.81 -11.06 -3.85
N ALA A 258 6.76 -11.05 -2.95
CA ALA A 258 6.77 -10.12 -1.82
C ALA A 258 7.07 -8.69 -2.28
N LEU A 259 6.47 -7.71 -1.61
CA LEU A 259 6.83 -6.30 -1.79
C LEU A 259 8.29 -6.10 -1.39
N LYS A 260 9.09 -5.58 -2.32
CA LYS A 260 10.47 -5.18 -2.05
C LYS A 260 10.46 -3.81 -1.36
N LEU A 261 10.97 -3.78 -0.15
CA LEU A 261 11.13 -2.56 0.63
C LEU A 261 12.42 -1.87 0.20
N ASP A 262 12.29 -0.78 -0.52
CA ASP A 262 13.38 -0.11 -1.23
C ASP A 262 13.21 1.40 -1.11
N SER A 263 14.12 2.04 -0.41
CA SER A 263 14.12 3.48 -0.19
C SER A 263 14.46 4.27 -1.47
N GLY A 264 15.17 3.66 -2.41
CA GLY A 264 15.41 4.26 -3.73
C GLY A 264 14.10 4.40 -4.52
N ARG A 265 13.21 3.39 -4.45
CA ARG A 265 11.87 3.51 -5.04
C ARG A 265 11.00 4.55 -4.33
N LEU A 266 11.11 4.66 -3.00
CA LEU A 266 10.44 5.77 -2.30
C LEU A 266 10.97 7.12 -2.79
N ALA A 267 12.26 7.27 -3.05
CA ALA A 267 12.81 8.50 -3.64
C ALA A 267 12.22 8.79 -5.03
N VAL A 268 12.09 7.78 -5.89
CA VAL A 268 11.41 7.93 -7.20
C VAL A 268 9.95 8.36 -7.02
N ILE A 269 9.23 7.77 -6.06
CA ILE A 269 7.85 8.16 -5.76
C ILE A 269 7.79 9.61 -5.27
N LYS A 270 8.74 10.01 -4.40
CA LYS A 270 8.87 11.39 -3.95
C LYS A 270 8.98 12.35 -5.14
N ASP A 271 9.91 12.08 -6.06
CA ASP A 271 10.15 12.91 -7.22
C ASP A 271 8.90 13.01 -8.13
N LEU A 272 8.20 11.89 -8.35
CA LEU A 272 6.95 11.87 -9.12
C LEU A 272 5.82 12.68 -8.47
N VAL A 273 5.74 12.66 -7.14
CA VAL A 273 4.76 13.43 -6.37
C VAL A 273 5.09 14.91 -6.43
N GLU A 274 6.35 15.29 -6.20
CA GLU A 274 6.81 16.69 -6.22
C GLU A 274 6.69 17.32 -7.61
N ALA A 275 6.92 16.53 -8.68
CA ALA A 275 6.68 16.94 -10.05
C ALA A 275 5.20 16.99 -10.46
N GLY A 276 4.27 16.57 -9.57
CA GLY A 276 2.84 16.57 -9.84
C GLY A 276 2.35 15.43 -10.75
N HIS A 277 3.22 14.49 -11.10
CA HIS A 277 2.87 13.32 -11.91
C HIS A 277 2.07 12.26 -11.14
N VAL A 278 2.21 12.23 -9.83
CA VAL A 278 1.44 11.36 -8.93
C VAL A 278 0.79 12.19 -7.84
N LYS A 279 -0.53 12.13 -7.76
CA LYS A 279 -1.35 12.72 -6.68
C LYS A 279 -1.90 11.57 -5.84
N PRO A 280 -1.47 11.43 -4.57
CA PRO A 280 -1.99 10.40 -3.68
C PRO A 280 -3.49 10.59 -3.46
N VAL A 281 -4.27 9.52 -3.63
CA VAL A 281 -5.73 9.54 -3.46
C VAL A 281 -6.07 9.03 -2.08
N ILE A 282 -6.57 9.91 -1.21
CA ILE A 282 -7.09 9.57 0.12
C ILE A 282 -8.61 9.46 0.01
N ASP A 283 -9.16 8.34 0.44
CA ASP A 283 -10.60 8.12 0.54
C ASP A 283 -11.16 8.71 1.83
N ARG A 284 -10.57 8.31 2.96
CA ARG A 284 -10.95 8.76 4.30
C ARG A 284 -9.74 8.91 5.20
N CYS A 285 -9.88 9.83 6.18
CA CYS A 285 -8.98 9.97 7.31
C CYS A 285 -9.74 9.66 8.60
N TYR A 286 -9.10 8.91 9.50
CA TYR A 286 -9.61 8.61 10.83
C TYR A 286 -8.55 8.98 11.87
N PRO A 287 -8.93 9.45 13.07
CA PRO A 287 -7.98 9.53 14.17
C PRO A 287 -7.59 8.12 14.66
N LEU A 288 -6.44 8.00 15.33
CA LEU A 288 -5.92 6.70 15.81
C LEU A 288 -6.92 5.94 16.69
N GLU A 289 -7.68 6.67 17.51
CA GLU A 289 -8.70 6.13 18.39
C GLU A 289 -9.85 5.42 17.63
N LYS A 290 -10.04 5.75 16.35
CA LYS A 290 -11.04 5.15 15.47
C LYS A 290 -10.50 4.05 14.56
N ILE A 291 -9.38 3.44 14.95
CA ILE A 291 -8.73 2.39 14.15
C ILE A 291 -9.65 1.20 13.86
N VAL A 292 -10.53 0.85 14.78
CA VAL A 292 -11.51 -0.25 14.62
C VAL A 292 -12.47 0.06 13.47
N GLU A 293 -13.02 1.29 13.43
CA GLU A 293 -13.89 1.76 12.36
C GLU A 293 -13.16 1.75 11.00
N ALA A 294 -11.92 2.27 10.99
CA ALA A 294 -11.09 2.29 9.79
C ALA A 294 -10.79 0.88 9.24
N HIS A 295 -10.48 -0.08 10.12
CA HIS A 295 -10.28 -1.48 9.76
C HIS A 295 -11.55 -2.16 9.25
N SER A 296 -12.71 -1.86 9.83
CA SER A 296 -14.02 -2.34 9.35
C SER A 296 -14.28 -1.82 7.95
N TYR A 297 -14.15 -0.51 7.73
CA TYR A 297 -14.33 0.13 6.43
C TYR A 297 -13.42 -0.44 5.34
N VAL A 298 -12.13 -0.60 5.62
CA VAL A 298 -11.20 -1.20 4.66
C VAL A 298 -11.52 -2.67 4.40
N GLY A 299 -12.00 -3.38 5.41
CA GLY A 299 -12.41 -4.77 5.32
C GLY A 299 -13.59 -5.02 4.37
N GLU A 300 -14.50 -4.06 4.19
CA GLU A 300 -15.61 -4.10 3.23
C GLU A 300 -15.13 -4.10 1.77
N GLY A 301 -13.91 -3.59 1.51
CA GLY A 301 -13.27 -3.70 0.21
C GLY A 301 -13.71 -2.69 -0.86
N HIS A 302 -14.44 -1.63 -0.49
CA HIS A 302 -14.98 -0.63 -1.42
C HIS A 302 -14.25 0.73 -1.39
N LYS A 303 -13.12 0.84 -0.69
CA LYS A 303 -12.36 2.08 -0.57
C LYS A 303 -11.80 2.58 -1.91
N LYS A 304 -11.68 3.91 -2.03
CA LYS A 304 -11.08 4.64 -3.15
C LYS A 304 -9.68 5.12 -2.73
N GLY A 305 -8.62 4.67 -3.41
CA GLY A 305 -7.27 5.04 -2.98
C GLY A 305 -6.91 4.45 -1.60
N GLY A 306 -6.37 5.27 -0.70
CA GLY A 306 -5.91 4.90 0.64
C GLY A 306 -6.82 5.37 1.75
N VAL A 307 -6.76 4.70 2.92
CA VAL A 307 -7.37 5.14 4.17
C VAL A 307 -6.27 5.50 5.14
N ALA A 308 -6.19 6.78 5.47
CA ALA A 308 -5.16 7.32 6.36
C ALA A 308 -5.65 7.40 7.81
N ILE A 309 -4.70 7.37 8.73
CA ILE A 309 -4.92 7.53 10.17
C ILE A 309 -4.05 8.69 10.64
N THR A 310 -4.62 9.68 11.29
CA THR A 310 -3.90 10.77 11.97
C THR A 310 -3.51 10.35 13.39
N ILE A 311 -2.32 10.76 13.82
CA ILE A 311 -1.76 10.46 15.15
C ILE A 311 -1.39 11.76 15.86
#